data_9baf5536b67700a92a5345a511be44fb
#
_entry.id   9baf5536b67700a92a5345a511be44fb
#
_cell.length_a   1.000
_cell.length_b   1.000
_cell.length_c   1.000
_cell.angle_alpha   90.00
_cell.angle_beta   90.00
_cell.angle_gamma   90.00
#
_symmetry.space_group_name_H-M   'P 1'
#
loop_
_entity.id
_entity.type
_entity.pdbx_description
1 polymer ?
#
loop_
_entity_poly.entity_id
_entity_poly.type
_entity_poly.pdbx_seq_one_letter_code
_entity_poly.pdbx_strand_id
1 'polypeptide(L)'
;LGPKRVVSLTVYDGFLYATSYDGGRVYRFDGETWTDCGQIGDDTQTYAFTRYEGRLHVSMWPSARVYRFEDVGRWTDIGKLGQELEVMGMMVHNGRFIGGTLPLAEVHAYDGDGKWTLWQRLDHTPDVKYRRAWTMAEHAGEVFCATLPSGRVWAARHGRQVSWDHSLPSGWHHIAAVKTASRLTLHVNSKQVSESSGFDAAEWNLDSAAPLRLGTGMNGPFNGQLANLQIHRRALAASEIEAFSAKRPE
;
A
#
# COMPACT_ATOMS: atom_id res chain seq x y z
N LEU A 1 25.31 15.62 2.18
CA LEU A 1 25.02 15.06 0.87
C LEU A 1 25.44 16.09 -0.19
N GLY A 2 26.32 15.72 -1.12
CA GLY A 2 26.50 16.50 -2.33
C GLY A 2 25.23 16.50 -3.20
N PRO A 3 25.21 17.24 -4.33
CA PRO A 3 24.04 17.29 -5.20
C PRO A 3 23.67 15.88 -5.70
N LYS A 4 22.40 15.49 -5.50
CA LYS A 4 21.82 14.21 -5.90
C LYS A 4 20.50 14.45 -6.65
N ARG A 5 20.22 13.59 -7.63
CA ARG A 5 18.93 13.60 -8.32
C ARG A 5 17.95 12.76 -7.51
N VAL A 6 17.25 13.42 -6.58
CA VAL A 6 16.23 12.78 -5.72
C VAL A 6 14.94 12.55 -6.52
N VAL A 7 14.37 11.36 -6.40
CA VAL A 7 13.17 10.93 -7.14
C VAL A 7 11.95 10.90 -6.23
N SER A 8 12.08 10.29 -5.06
CA SER A 8 10.98 10.19 -4.11
C SER A 8 11.45 10.34 -2.67
N LEU A 9 10.52 10.73 -1.81
CA LEU A 9 10.73 10.90 -0.38
C LEU A 9 9.67 10.11 0.39
N THR A 10 10.06 9.60 1.56
CA THR A 10 9.11 9.00 2.51
C THR A 10 9.63 9.16 3.94
N VAL A 11 8.70 9.17 4.90
CA VAL A 11 9.07 9.10 6.32
C VAL A 11 8.83 7.67 6.80
N TYR A 12 9.83 7.07 7.43
CA TYR A 12 9.76 5.75 8.00
C TYR A 12 10.58 5.66 9.27
N ASP A 13 10.00 5.12 10.35
CA ASP A 13 10.64 4.91 11.65
C ASP A 13 11.39 6.16 12.19
N GLY A 14 10.74 7.32 12.07
CA GLY A 14 11.27 8.61 12.55
C GLY A 14 12.28 9.29 11.63
N PHE A 15 12.66 8.69 10.50
CA PHE A 15 13.61 9.24 9.54
C PHE A 15 12.94 9.63 8.23
N LEU A 16 13.47 10.66 7.56
CA LEU A 16 13.14 10.96 6.18
C LEU A 16 14.07 10.17 5.25
N TYR A 17 13.51 9.41 4.32
CA TYR A 17 14.28 8.67 3.31
C TYR A 17 14.13 9.29 1.94
N ALA A 18 15.22 9.25 1.17
CA ALA A 18 15.31 9.77 -0.19
C ALA A 18 15.86 8.70 -1.14
N THR A 19 15.19 8.48 -2.27
CA THR A 19 15.73 7.71 -3.40
C THR A 19 16.61 8.58 -4.29
N SER A 20 17.47 7.94 -5.10
CA SER A 20 18.36 8.66 -5.99
C SER A 20 18.57 7.95 -7.32
N TYR A 21 18.67 8.71 -8.41
CA TYR A 21 19.16 8.23 -9.70
C TYR A 21 20.68 8.00 -9.72
N ASP A 22 21.38 8.33 -8.66
CA ASP A 22 22.84 8.32 -8.64
C ASP A 22 23.38 7.12 -7.85
N GLY A 23 23.71 6.03 -8.60
CA GLY A 23 24.40 4.87 -8.07
C GLY A 23 23.54 3.91 -7.26
N GLY A 24 22.22 3.86 -7.48
CA GLY A 24 21.32 2.89 -6.84
C GLY A 24 21.29 2.98 -5.32
N ARG A 25 21.36 4.20 -4.78
CA ARG A 25 21.49 4.44 -3.33
C ARG A 25 20.22 5.03 -2.75
N VAL A 26 20.03 4.76 -1.47
CA VAL A 26 19.04 5.40 -0.61
C VAL A 26 19.76 6.16 0.47
N TYR A 27 19.22 7.31 0.84
CA TYR A 27 19.73 8.14 1.92
C TYR A 27 18.66 8.35 2.97
N ARG A 28 19.05 8.47 4.25
CA ARG A 28 18.13 8.84 5.33
C ARG A 28 18.60 10.07 6.07
N PHE A 29 17.66 10.86 6.59
CA PHE A 29 17.88 12.09 7.34
C PHE A 29 17.22 11.98 8.72
N ASP A 30 17.96 12.30 9.76
CA ASP A 30 17.51 12.22 11.17
C ASP A 30 16.97 13.55 11.72
N GLY A 31 16.97 14.60 10.92
CA GLY A 31 16.64 15.98 11.30
C GLY A 31 17.86 16.90 11.30
N GLU A 32 19.05 16.35 11.36
CA GLU A 32 20.33 17.10 11.37
C GLU A 32 21.28 16.65 10.25
N THR A 33 21.44 15.35 10.07
CA THR A 33 22.44 14.76 9.17
C THR A 33 21.83 13.72 8.21
N TRP A 34 22.46 13.61 7.04
CA TRP A 34 22.13 12.57 6.07
C TRP A 34 23.09 11.39 6.21
N THR A 35 22.53 10.20 6.29
CA THR A 35 23.28 8.93 6.27
C THR A 35 23.05 8.23 4.94
N ASP A 36 24.11 7.75 4.30
CA ASP A 36 24.05 6.88 3.12
C ASP A 36 23.68 5.45 3.57
N CYS A 37 22.55 4.96 3.09
CA CYS A 37 22.08 3.60 3.38
C CYS A 37 22.66 2.53 2.45
N GLY A 38 23.70 2.86 1.70
CA GLY A 38 24.42 1.95 0.81
C GLY A 38 23.84 1.86 -0.60
N GLN A 39 24.62 1.26 -1.46
CA GLN A 39 24.17 0.84 -2.79
C GLN A 39 23.34 -0.45 -2.66
N ILE A 40 22.29 -0.55 -3.44
CA ILE A 40 21.36 -1.67 -3.40
C ILE A 40 21.56 -2.54 -4.64
N GLY A 41 22.05 -3.77 -4.43
CA GLY A 41 22.40 -4.67 -5.53
C GLY A 41 23.40 -4.03 -6.50
N ASP A 42 23.29 -4.39 -7.78
CA ASP A 42 24.07 -3.82 -8.89
C ASP A 42 23.29 -2.73 -9.64
N ASP A 43 22.16 -2.31 -9.11
CA ASP A 43 21.30 -1.31 -9.73
C ASP A 43 21.90 0.09 -9.67
N THR A 44 21.51 0.92 -10.63
CA THR A 44 22.03 2.28 -10.76
C THR A 44 21.09 3.36 -10.28
N GLN A 45 19.81 3.03 -10.07
CA GLN A 45 18.79 3.99 -9.65
C GLN A 45 17.80 3.35 -8.68
N THR A 46 17.39 4.11 -7.67
CA THR A 46 16.27 3.80 -6.79
C THR A 46 15.11 4.74 -7.12
N TYR A 47 13.87 4.23 -7.04
CA TYR A 47 12.70 4.95 -7.55
C TYR A 47 11.65 5.25 -6.50
N ALA A 48 10.78 4.29 -6.22
CA ALA A 48 9.62 4.49 -5.36
C ALA A 48 9.80 3.80 -4.01
N PHE A 49 9.19 4.38 -2.99
CA PHE A 49 9.06 3.74 -1.69
C PHE A 49 7.63 3.25 -1.46
N THR A 50 7.51 2.17 -0.69
CA THR A 50 6.25 1.70 -0.15
C THR A 50 6.48 1.01 1.19
N ARG A 51 5.50 1.08 2.09
CA ARG A 51 5.47 0.24 3.30
C ARG A 51 4.59 -0.97 3.04
N TYR A 52 5.14 -2.13 3.33
CA TYR A 52 4.41 -3.39 3.29
C TYR A 52 4.77 -4.22 4.52
N GLU A 53 3.78 -4.73 5.23
CA GLU A 53 3.95 -5.45 6.50
C GLU A 53 4.81 -4.70 7.54
N GLY A 54 4.66 -3.37 7.61
CA GLY A 54 5.40 -2.51 8.51
C GLY A 54 6.85 -2.27 8.12
N ARG A 55 7.32 -2.76 6.97
CA ARG A 55 8.69 -2.62 6.47
C ARG A 55 8.76 -1.66 5.29
N LEU A 56 9.85 -0.91 5.20
CA LEU A 56 10.13 -0.04 4.05
C LEU A 56 10.66 -0.86 2.88
N HIS A 57 10.11 -0.62 1.70
CA HIS A 57 10.53 -1.21 0.44
C HIS A 57 10.90 -0.13 -0.56
N VAL A 58 11.87 -0.43 -1.42
CA VAL A 58 12.32 0.45 -2.49
C VAL A 58 12.39 -0.29 -3.80
N SER A 59 12.02 0.37 -4.88
CA SER A 59 12.07 -0.15 -6.23
C SER A 59 13.30 0.34 -7.01
N MET A 60 13.71 -0.45 -8.01
CA MET A 60 14.98 -0.33 -8.69
C MET A 60 14.87 -0.20 -10.20
N TRP A 61 15.93 0.36 -10.80
CA TRP A 61 16.30 0.36 -12.21
C TRP A 61 17.80 -0.02 -12.33
N PRO A 62 18.26 -0.85 -13.31
CA PRO A 62 17.49 -1.43 -14.42
C PRO A 62 17.00 -2.87 -14.20
N SER A 63 16.97 -3.37 -12.98
CA SER A 63 16.62 -4.76 -12.71
C SER A 63 15.14 -5.02 -12.58
N ALA A 64 14.29 -4.02 -12.35
CA ALA A 64 12.90 -4.13 -11.88
C ALA A 64 12.77 -4.99 -10.62
N ARG A 65 13.76 -4.95 -9.72
CA ARG A 65 13.70 -5.58 -8.43
C ARG A 65 13.10 -4.65 -7.39
N VAL A 66 12.62 -5.27 -6.33
CA VAL A 66 12.20 -4.57 -5.11
C VAL A 66 13.02 -5.11 -3.96
N TYR A 67 13.51 -4.19 -3.12
CA TYR A 67 14.27 -4.53 -1.93
C TYR A 67 13.58 -4.05 -0.68
N ARG A 68 13.68 -4.82 0.37
CA ARG A 68 13.19 -4.50 1.71
C ARG A 68 14.35 -3.99 2.57
N PHE A 69 14.13 -2.87 3.25
CA PHE A 69 15.07 -2.30 4.20
C PHE A 69 15.13 -3.14 5.48
N GLU A 70 16.33 -3.51 5.90
CA GLU A 70 16.58 -4.20 7.17
C GLU A 70 17.31 -3.28 8.15
N ASP A 71 18.33 -2.58 7.64
CA ASP A 71 19.16 -1.64 8.39
C ASP A 71 20.01 -0.82 7.40
N VAL A 72 20.76 0.18 7.89
CA VAL A 72 21.75 0.92 7.11
C VAL A 72 22.75 -0.06 6.48
N GLY A 73 22.87 0.03 5.15
CA GLY A 73 23.74 -0.86 4.36
C GLY A 73 23.20 -2.29 4.18
N ARG A 74 22.01 -2.60 4.68
CA ARG A 74 21.46 -3.96 4.60
C ARG A 74 20.05 -3.98 4.01
N TRP A 75 19.93 -4.60 2.86
CA TRP A 75 18.69 -4.73 2.08
C TRP A 75 18.46 -6.17 1.69
N THR A 76 17.22 -6.63 1.76
CA THR A 76 16.79 -7.96 1.32
C THR A 76 16.10 -7.86 -0.01
N ASP A 77 16.58 -8.59 -1.00
CA ASP A 77 15.92 -8.74 -2.30
C ASP A 77 14.60 -9.53 -2.13
N ILE A 78 13.49 -8.94 -2.53
CA ILE A 78 12.16 -9.57 -2.52
C ILE A 78 11.64 -9.87 -3.92
N GLY A 79 12.54 -9.95 -4.89
CA GLY A 79 12.26 -10.47 -6.22
C GLY A 79 12.15 -9.41 -7.29
N LYS A 80 12.05 -9.92 -8.52
CA LYS A 80 11.95 -9.16 -9.77
C LYS A 80 10.54 -9.25 -10.33
N LEU A 81 10.05 -8.13 -10.89
CA LEU A 81 8.76 -8.06 -11.55
C LEU A 81 8.90 -8.44 -13.03
N GLY A 82 8.54 -9.67 -13.37
CA GLY A 82 8.55 -10.17 -14.74
C GLY A 82 9.87 -9.99 -15.48
N GLN A 83 9.78 -9.59 -16.77
CA GLN A 83 10.92 -9.24 -17.60
C GLN A 83 11.13 -7.73 -17.72
N GLU A 84 10.53 -7.00 -16.79
CA GLU A 84 10.56 -5.55 -16.76
C GLU A 84 11.94 -5.01 -16.38
N LEU A 85 12.14 -3.70 -16.59
CA LEU A 85 13.40 -3.00 -16.29
C LEU A 85 13.30 -2.10 -15.08
N GLU A 86 12.10 -1.61 -14.76
CA GLU A 86 11.89 -0.68 -13.68
C GLU A 86 10.55 -0.89 -13.00
N VAL A 87 10.51 -0.74 -11.71
CA VAL A 87 9.28 -0.59 -10.95
C VAL A 87 9.07 0.89 -10.66
N MET A 88 8.08 1.48 -11.34
CA MET A 88 7.80 2.92 -11.34
C MET A 88 7.07 3.37 -10.09
N GLY A 89 6.00 2.69 -9.73
CA GLY A 89 5.18 2.97 -8.58
C GLY A 89 4.79 1.71 -7.85
N MET A 90 4.66 1.80 -6.54
CA MET A 90 4.26 0.68 -5.69
C MET A 90 3.20 1.13 -4.70
N MET A 91 2.29 0.24 -4.35
CA MET A 91 1.33 0.47 -3.26
C MET A 91 0.83 -0.85 -2.66
N VAL A 92 0.17 -0.76 -1.53
CA VAL A 92 -0.60 -1.86 -0.96
C VAL A 92 -2.08 -1.58 -1.17
N HIS A 93 -2.76 -2.46 -1.89
CA HIS A 93 -4.20 -2.40 -2.13
C HIS A 93 -4.86 -3.65 -1.58
N ASN A 94 -5.81 -3.47 -0.66
CA ASN A 94 -6.55 -4.57 -0.03
C ASN A 94 -5.63 -5.73 0.43
N GLY A 95 -4.53 -5.39 1.12
CA GLY A 95 -3.54 -6.34 1.61
C GLY A 95 -2.56 -6.88 0.57
N ARG A 96 -2.73 -6.58 -0.71
CA ARG A 96 -1.80 -6.96 -1.77
C ARG A 96 -0.77 -5.87 -2.03
N PHE A 97 0.48 -6.24 -2.02
CA PHE A 97 1.57 -5.40 -2.46
C PHE A 97 1.68 -5.48 -3.98
N ILE A 98 1.51 -4.37 -4.67
CA ILE A 98 1.53 -4.29 -6.13
C ILE A 98 2.57 -3.28 -6.62
N GLY A 99 3.12 -3.54 -7.80
CA GLY A 99 4.07 -2.67 -8.48
C GLY A 99 3.74 -2.50 -9.96
N GLY A 100 3.80 -1.27 -10.44
CA GLY A 100 3.67 -0.90 -11.85
C GLY A 100 5.03 -0.67 -12.48
N THR A 101 5.20 -1.08 -13.74
CA THR A 101 6.50 -1.25 -14.36
C THR A 101 6.65 -0.57 -15.72
N LEU A 102 7.88 -0.57 -16.24
CA LEU A 102 8.25 -0.35 -17.65
C LEU A 102 9.26 -1.45 -18.06
N PRO A 103 9.37 -1.80 -19.37
CA PRO A 103 8.87 -1.13 -20.58
C PRO A 103 7.50 -1.60 -21.07
N LEU A 104 6.86 -2.55 -20.41
CA LEU A 104 5.63 -3.16 -20.93
C LEU A 104 4.37 -2.61 -20.29
N ALA A 105 4.47 -1.74 -19.27
CA ALA A 105 3.36 -1.22 -18.48
C ALA A 105 2.55 -2.33 -17.79
N GLU A 106 3.25 -3.25 -17.17
CA GLU A 106 2.65 -4.35 -16.41
C GLU A 106 2.43 -3.93 -14.95
N VAL A 107 1.39 -4.49 -14.35
CA VAL A 107 1.17 -4.45 -12.91
C VAL A 107 1.34 -5.85 -12.37
N HIS A 108 2.22 -6.00 -11.39
CA HIS A 108 2.50 -7.26 -10.73
C HIS A 108 2.07 -7.21 -9.27
N ALA A 109 1.65 -8.35 -8.74
CA ALA A 109 1.33 -8.53 -7.33
C ALA A 109 2.35 -9.46 -6.67
N TYR A 110 2.75 -9.12 -5.44
CA TYR A 110 3.65 -9.92 -4.63
C TYR A 110 2.91 -11.08 -3.95
N ASP A 111 3.41 -12.28 -4.13
CA ASP A 111 2.83 -13.51 -3.57
C ASP A 111 3.65 -14.07 -2.38
N GLY A 112 4.69 -13.36 -1.96
CA GLY A 112 5.64 -13.86 -0.94
C GLY A 112 6.85 -14.56 -1.55
N ASP A 113 7.85 -14.83 -0.71
CA ASP A 113 9.05 -15.62 -1.04
C ASP A 113 9.77 -15.20 -2.33
N GLY A 114 9.81 -13.88 -2.59
CA GLY A 114 10.47 -13.33 -3.78
C GLY A 114 9.70 -13.50 -5.09
N LYS A 115 8.44 -13.91 -5.04
CA LYS A 115 7.60 -14.16 -6.22
C LYS A 115 6.68 -12.99 -6.49
N TRP A 116 6.64 -12.60 -7.77
CA TRP A 116 5.75 -11.57 -8.29
C TRP A 116 4.97 -12.14 -9.49
N THR A 117 3.65 -12.14 -9.41
CA THR A 117 2.77 -12.61 -10.48
C THR A 117 2.20 -11.45 -11.26
N LEU A 118 2.23 -11.56 -12.58
CA LEU A 118 1.59 -10.60 -13.48
C LEU A 118 0.09 -10.53 -13.17
N TRP A 119 -0.37 -9.34 -12.81
CA TRP A 119 -1.79 -9.08 -12.62
C TRP A 119 -2.43 -8.63 -13.93
N GLN A 120 -1.86 -7.60 -14.56
CA GLN A 120 -2.37 -7.07 -15.84
C GLN A 120 -1.31 -6.25 -16.57
N ARG A 121 -1.32 -6.32 -17.90
CA ARG A 121 -0.65 -5.35 -18.77
C ARG A 121 -1.65 -4.29 -19.20
N LEU A 122 -1.33 -3.01 -18.96
CA LEU A 122 -2.27 -1.91 -19.12
C LEU A 122 -2.13 -1.15 -20.44
N ASP A 123 -0.91 -1.03 -20.97
CA ASP A 123 -0.64 -0.25 -22.18
C ASP A 123 -0.08 -1.13 -23.29
N HIS A 124 -0.72 -1.08 -24.46
CA HIS A 124 -0.36 -1.82 -25.67
C HIS A 124 -0.03 -0.90 -26.85
N THR A 125 0.26 0.38 -26.61
CA THR A 125 0.63 1.33 -27.66
C THR A 125 1.74 0.75 -28.53
N PRO A 126 1.55 0.63 -29.85
CA PRO A 126 2.58 0.09 -30.76
C PRO A 126 3.75 1.04 -30.90
N ASP A 127 4.87 0.51 -31.42
CA ASP A 127 6.04 1.26 -31.88
C ASP A 127 6.66 2.25 -30.86
N VAL A 128 6.54 1.95 -29.57
CA VAL A 128 7.18 2.72 -28.49
C VAL A 128 8.12 1.82 -27.68
N LYS A 129 9.27 2.41 -27.29
CA LYS A 129 10.28 1.69 -26.51
C LYS A 129 9.80 1.43 -25.08
N TYR A 130 9.12 2.40 -24.46
CA TYR A 130 8.71 2.35 -23.07
C TYR A 130 7.21 2.64 -22.91
N ARG A 131 6.48 1.65 -22.42
CA ARG A 131 5.14 1.80 -21.88
C ARG A 131 5.26 1.75 -20.37
N ARG A 132 4.48 2.54 -19.65
CA ARG A 132 4.61 2.71 -18.21
C ARG A 132 3.28 2.53 -17.52
N ALA A 133 3.24 1.65 -16.53
CA ALA A 133 2.29 1.72 -15.42
C ALA A 133 2.93 2.62 -14.36
N TRP A 134 2.62 3.95 -14.39
CA TRP A 134 3.47 4.94 -13.76
C TRP A 134 3.18 5.13 -12.29
N THR A 135 1.98 5.58 -11.96
CA THR A 135 1.57 5.91 -10.61
C THR A 135 0.24 5.30 -10.28
N MET A 136 0.05 5.00 -9.02
CA MET A 136 -1.17 4.38 -8.52
C MET A 136 -1.71 5.15 -7.33
N ALA A 137 -3.04 5.13 -7.19
CA ALA A 137 -3.76 5.66 -6.04
C ALA A 137 -4.97 4.78 -5.74
N GLU A 138 -5.39 4.76 -4.48
CA GLU A 138 -6.64 4.12 -4.07
C GLU A 138 -7.70 5.17 -3.84
N HIS A 139 -8.92 4.90 -4.31
CA HIS A 139 -10.10 5.70 -4.04
C HIS A 139 -11.34 4.83 -4.04
N ALA A 140 -12.21 5.01 -3.04
CA ALA A 140 -13.49 4.29 -2.90
C ALA A 140 -13.37 2.76 -3.05
N GLY A 141 -12.25 2.17 -2.58
CA GLY A 141 -12.03 0.72 -2.62
C GLY A 141 -11.56 0.18 -3.97
N GLU A 142 -11.19 1.04 -4.90
CA GLU A 142 -10.59 0.68 -6.18
C GLU A 142 -9.17 1.24 -6.29
N VAL A 143 -8.29 0.51 -6.96
CA VAL A 143 -6.97 0.99 -7.33
C VAL A 143 -7.01 1.59 -8.73
N PHE A 144 -6.43 2.76 -8.87
CA PHE A 144 -6.26 3.47 -10.14
C PHE A 144 -4.79 3.48 -10.53
N CYS A 145 -4.52 3.27 -11.81
CA CYS A 145 -3.17 3.33 -12.36
C CYS A 145 -3.13 4.18 -13.62
N ALA A 146 -2.27 5.19 -13.64
CA ALA A 146 -2.03 6.00 -14.82
C ALA A 146 -0.97 5.36 -15.73
N THR A 147 -1.19 5.41 -17.04
CA THR A 147 -0.29 4.81 -18.04
C THR A 147 0.23 5.82 -19.04
N LEU A 148 1.44 5.58 -19.53
CA LEU A 148 2.09 6.30 -20.61
C LEU A 148 2.64 5.31 -21.65
N PRO A 149 2.62 5.66 -22.96
CA PRO A 149 2.20 6.93 -23.52
C PRO A 149 0.70 7.07 -23.78
N SER A 150 -0.11 6.04 -23.53
CA SER A 150 -1.55 6.04 -23.86
C SER A 150 -2.36 7.15 -23.15
N GLY A 151 -1.84 7.72 -22.06
CA GLY A 151 -2.53 8.76 -21.30
C GLY A 151 -3.83 8.30 -20.65
N ARG A 152 -3.97 7.00 -20.35
CA ARG A 152 -5.16 6.41 -19.73
C ARG A 152 -5.00 6.28 -18.23
N VAL A 153 -6.14 6.33 -17.54
CA VAL A 153 -6.26 5.92 -16.15
C VAL A 153 -7.11 4.65 -16.11
N TRP A 154 -6.51 3.60 -15.59
CA TRP A 154 -7.15 2.29 -15.42
C TRP A 154 -7.64 2.16 -14.00
N ALA A 155 -8.76 1.46 -13.81
CA ALA A 155 -9.30 1.14 -12.50
C ALA A 155 -9.44 -0.38 -12.35
N ALA A 156 -9.12 -0.89 -11.17
CA ALA A 156 -9.32 -2.28 -10.82
C ALA A 156 -9.78 -2.41 -9.37
N ARG A 157 -10.53 -3.48 -9.10
CA ARG A 157 -10.91 -3.87 -7.74
C ARG A 157 -10.41 -5.28 -7.47
N HIS A 158 -9.70 -5.44 -6.36
CA HIS A 158 -9.30 -6.75 -5.87
C HIS A 158 -9.88 -6.98 -4.48
N GLY A 159 -10.71 -8.02 -4.35
CA GLY A 159 -11.38 -8.30 -3.10
C GLY A 159 -12.61 -7.42 -2.85
N ARG A 160 -13.05 -7.38 -1.61
CA ARG A 160 -14.17 -6.56 -1.14
C ARG A 160 -13.69 -5.72 0.02
N GLN A 161 -13.77 -4.43 -0.12
CA GLN A 161 -13.40 -3.49 0.92
C GLN A 161 -14.35 -2.30 0.95
N VAL A 162 -14.28 -1.57 2.02
CA VAL A 162 -14.93 -0.30 2.24
C VAL A 162 -13.93 0.64 2.88
N SER A 163 -13.83 1.86 2.35
CA SER A 163 -12.94 2.90 2.86
C SER A 163 -13.70 4.19 3.09
N TRP A 164 -13.15 5.04 3.93
CA TRP A 164 -13.58 6.40 4.13
C TRP A 164 -12.38 7.32 3.97
N ASP A 165 -12.25 7.91 2.78
CA ASP A 165 -11.07 8.64 2.33
C ASP A 165 -11.03 10.08 2.89
N HIS A 166 -11.28 10.21 4.19
CA HIS A 166 -11.26 11.45 4.95
C HIS A 166 -10.37 11.33 6.18
N SER A 167 -9.76 12.44 6.58
CA SER A 167 -9.03 12.51 7.83
C SER A 167 -9.99 12.44 9.03
N LEU A 168 -9.65 11.61 10.02
CA LEU A 168 -10.31 11.67 11.32
C LEU A 168 -9.86 12.95 12.04
N PRO A 169 -10.77 13.74 12.59
CA PRO A 169 -10.41 14.85 13.47
C PRO A 169 -9.63 14.35 14.69
N SER A 170 -9.02 15.25 15.47
CA SER A 170 -8.38 14.90 16.72
C SER A 170 -9.41 14.44 17.77
N GLY A 171 -9.00 13.54 18.66
CA GLY A 171 -9.81 13.01 19.75
C GLY A 171 -10.27 11.57 19.54
N TRP A 172 -11.13 11.10 20.44
CA TRP A 172 -11.68 9.75 20.39
C TRP A 172 -12.83 9.64 19.39
N HIS A 173 -12.77 8.61 18.57
CA HIS A 173 -13.80 8.26 17.59
C HIS A 173 -14.22 6.81 17.76
N HIS A 174 -15.52 6.57 17.73
CA HIS A 174 -16.05 5.21 17.64
C HIS A 174 -16.02 4.76 16.18
N ILE A 175 -15.37 3.64 15.92
CA ILE A 175 -15.29 3.03 14.59
C ILE A 175 -15.97 1.66 14.66
N ALA A 176 -16.92 1.41 13.74
CA ALA A 176 -17.53 0.10 13.58
C ALA A 176 -17.48 -0.34 12.12
N ALA A 177 -16.93 -1.54 11.89
CA ALA A 177 -16.98 -2.23 10.61
C ALA A 177 -17.98 -3.39 10.71
N VAL A 178 -18.96 -3.41 9.81
CA VAL A 178 -20.01 -4.42 9.82
C VAL A 178 -20.02 -5.19 8.50
N LYS A 179 -20.02 -6.52 8.58
CA LYS A 179 -20.23 -7.42 7.45
C LYS A 179 -21.60 -8.07 7.58
N THR A 180 -22.46 -7.84 6.60
CA THR A 180 -23.68 -8.59 6.39
C THR A 180 -23.46 -9.75 5.41
N ALA A 181 -24.51 -10.47 5.04
CA ALA A 181 -24.43 -11.49 4.00
C ALA A 181 -23.96 -10.95 2.64
N SER A 182 -24.23 -9.68 2.33
CA SER A 182 -24.01 -9.14 0.99
C SER A 182 -23.24 -7.81 0.94
N ARG A 183 -22.87 -7.21 2.07
CA ARG A 183 -22.23 -5.88 2.12
C ARG A 183 -21.30 -5.73 3.29
N LEU A 184 -20.33 -4.81 3.10
CA LEU A 184 -19.54 -4.23 4.16
C LEU A 184 -20.01 -2.81 4.39
N THR A 185 -20.13 -2.36 5.64
CA THR A 185 -20.37 -0.96 5.99
C THR A 185 -19.34 -0.49 7.02
N LEU A 186 -18.97 0.77 6.91
CA LEU A 186 -18.09 1.45 7.86
C LEU A 186 -18.86 2.58 8.52
N HIS A 187 -18.75 2.64 9.84
CA HIS A 187 -19.39 3.68 10.65
C HIS A 187 -18.35 4.44 11.44
N VAL A 188 -18.50 5.77 11.49
CA VAL A 188 -17.71 6.67 12.32
C VAL A 188 -18.67 7.47 13.20
N ASN A 189 -18.49 7.39 14.50
CA ASN A 189 -19.36 8.04 15.50
C ASN A 189 -20.85 7.74 15.24
N SER A 190 -21.20 6.47 15.11
CA SER A 190 -22.52 5.92 14.74
C SER A 190 -23.01 6.19 13.32
N LYS A 191 -22.48 7.17 12.61
CA LYS A 191 -22.89 7.49 11.25
C LYS A 191 -22.25 6.52 10.26
N GLN A 192 -23.07 5.89 9.40
CA GLN A 192 -22.53 5.14 8.25
C GLN A 192 -21.86 6.11 7.28
N VAL A 193 -20.57 5.91 7.03
CA VAL A 193 -19.74 6.79 6.19
C VAL A 193 -19.38 6.16 4.86
N SER A 194 -19.45 4.82 4.78
CA SER A 194 -19.14 4.10 3.54
C SER A 194 -19.83 2.75 3.48
N GLU A 195 -20.08 2.27 2.27
CA GLU A 195 -20.69 0.95 1.99
C GLU A 195 -20.03 0.35 0.75
N SER A 196 -19.75 -0.97 0.78
CA SER A 196 -19.22 -1.69 -0.37
C SER A 196 -20.31 -1.95 -1.41
N SER A 197 -19.90 -2.26 -2.65
CA SER A 197 -20.78 -2.93 -3.60
C SER A 197 -21.24 -4.28 -3.04
N GLY A 198 -22.41 -4.78 -3.53
CA GLY A 198 -22.93 -6.08 -3.14
C GLY A 198 -21.99 -7.23 -3.52
N PHE A 199 -22.05 -8.33 -2.75
CA PHE A 199 -21.30 -9.57 -2.99
C PHE A 199 -22.10 -10.80 -2.52
N ASP A 200 -21.70 -11.97 -2.99
CA ASP A 200 -22.23 -13.25 -2.50
C ASP A 200 -21.49 -13.67 -1.23
N ALA A 201 -22.24 -13.95 -0.16
CA ALA A 201 -21.67 -14.40 1.11
C ALA A 201 -20.92 -15.75 0.99
N ALA A 202 -21.31 -16.61 0.05
CA ALA A 202 -20.64 -17.89 -0.15
C ALA A 202 -19.21 -17.74 -0.69
N GLU A 203 -18.95 -16.65 -1.44
CA GLU A 203 -17.62 -16.35 -2.00
C GLU A 203 -16.75 -15.54 -1.03
N TRP A 204 -17.36 -14.82 -0.08
CA TRP A 204 -16.67 -13.85 0.78
C TRP A 204 -16.92 -14.10 2.26
N ASN A 205 -16.34 -15.17 2.79
CA ASN A 205 -16.33 -15.42 4.23
C ASN A 205 -15.16 -14.71 4.93
N LEU A 206 -15.15 -14.72 6.26
CA LEU A 206 -14.08 -14.16 7.09
C LEU A 206 -13.16 -15.23 7.67
N ASP A 207 -13.27 -16.47 7.21
CA ASP A 207 -12.42 -17.55 7.70
C ASP A 207 -10.96 -17.28 7.30
N SER A 208 -10.10 -17.27 8.30
CA SER A 208 -8.68 -17.01 8.13
C SER A 208 -7.89 -17.74 9.20
N ALA A 209 -6.80 -18.38 8.80
CA ALA A 209 -5.81 -18.93 9.72
C ALA A 209 -4.85 -17.85 10.27
N ALA A 210 -4.88 -16.63 9.69
CA ALA A 210 -4.05 -15.54 10.16
C ALA A 210 -4.51 -15.01 11.52
N PRO A 211 -3.58 -14.67 12.42
CA PRO A 211 -3.94 -14.08 13.70
C PRO A 211 -4.56 -12.70 13.53
N LEU A 212 -5.54 -12.38 14.37
CA LEU A 212 -6.03 -11.00 14.50
C LEU A 212 -4.91 -10.12 15.04
N ARG A 213 -4.65 -9.02 14.36
CA ARG A 213 -3.68 -8.01 14.79
C ARG A 213 -4.39 -6.71 15.14
N LEU A 214 -3.99 -6.09 16.24
CA LEU A 214 -4.53 -4.81 16.71
C LEU A 214 -3.43 -3.76 16.69
N GLY A 215 -3.78 -2.54 16.28
CA GLY A 215 -2.83 -1.42 16.24
C GLY A 215 -1.74 -1.54 15.18
N THR A 216 -1.85 -2.51 14.27
CA THR A 216 -0.95 -2.63 13.13
C THR A 216 -1.70 -3.15 11.91
N GLY A 217 -1.24 -2.76 10.75
CA GLY A 217 -1.79 -3.17 9.46
C GLY A 217 -0.69 -3.26 8.41
N MET A 218 -1.09 -3.45 7.15
CA MET A 218 -0.16 -3.59 6.02
C MET A 218 0.72 -2.35 5.82
N ASN A 219 0.23 -1.16 6.19
CA ASN A 219 0.96 0.10 6.08
C ASN A 219 1.82 0.43 7.32
N GLY A 220 1.84 -0.45 8.32
CA GLY A 220 2.63 -0.25 9.55
C GLY A 220 1.76 -0.04 10.80
N PRO A 221 2.38 0.35 11.91
CA PRO A 221 1.68 0.54 13.18
C PRO A 221 0.77 1.77 13.15
N PHE A 222 -0.36 1.66 13.82
CA PHE A 222 -1.25 2.77 14.09
C PHE A 222 -0.60 3.70 15.14
N ASN A 223 -0.50 4.98 14.81
CA ASN A 223 -0.01 5.99 15.73
C ASN A 223 -1.19 6.63 16.47
N GLY A 224 -1.56 6.06 17.61
CA GLY A 224 -2.71 6.51 18.39
C GLY A 224 -3.03 5.54 19.53
N GLN A 225 -4.19 5.70 20.14
CA GLN A 225 -4.70 4.86 21.21
C GLN A 225 -5.92 4.08 20.75
N LEU A 226 -6.05 2.84 21.17
CA LEU A 226 -7.20 1.97 20.93
C LEU A 226 -7.79 1.55 22.28
N ALA A 227 -9.10 1.62 22.41
CA ALA A 227 -9.82 1.22 23.61
C ALA A 227 -11.11 0.47 23.25
N ASN A 228 -11.62 -0.33 24.18
CA ASN A 228 -12.93 -0.98 24.14
C ASN A 228 -13.19 -1.79 22.86
N LEU A 229 -12.18 -2.54 22.38
CA LEU A 229 -12.37 -3.42 21.21
C LEU A 229 -13.44 -4.47 21.52
N GLN A 230 -14.39 -4.62 20.57
CA GLN A 230 -15.42 -5.65 20.61
C GLN A 230 -15.51 -6.35 19.25
N ILE A 231 -15.73 -7.66 19.29
CA ILE A 231 -15.95 -8.48 18.10
C ILE A 231 -17.24 -9.25 18.27
N HIS A 232 -18.16 -9.11 17.33
CA HIS A 232 -19.45 -9.75 17.34
C HIS A 232 -19.54 -10.77 16.20
N ARG A 233 -20.15 -11.94 16.47
CA ARG A 233 -20.37 -12.99 15.46
C ARG A 233 -21.61 -12.75 14.59
N ARG A 234 -22.18 -11.56 14.64
CA ARG A 234 -23.31 -11.12 13.83
C ARG A 234 -23.14 -9.65 13.43
N ALA A 235 -23.84 -9.26 12.37
CA ALA A 235 -24.00 -7.85 12.06
C ALA A 235 -24.76 -7.14 13.19
N LEU A 236 -24.26 -6.00 13.64
CA LEU A 236 -24.95 -5.13 14.60
C LEU A 236 -25.97 -4.26 13.86
N ALA A 237 -27.10 -3.99 14.51
CA ALA A 237 -28.05 -2.99 14.04
C ALA A 237 -27.54 -1.58 14.27
N ALA A 238 -28.04 -0.60 13.50
CA ALA A 238 -27.64 0.80 13.64
C ALA A 238 -27.83 1.34 15.06
N SER A 239 -28.92 0.98 15.74
CA SER A 239 -29.20 1.37 17.12
C SER A 239 -28.20 0.80 18.14
N GLU A 240 -27.66 -0.40 17.89
CA GLU A 240 -26.62 -1.00 18.72
C GLU A 240 -25.29 -0.28 18.53
N ILE A 241 -24.95 0.07 17.29
CA ILE A 241 -23.75 0.86 16.97
C ILE A 241 -23.83 2.24 17.62
N GLU A 242 -24.99 2.87 17.58
CA GLU A 242 -25.24 4.15 18.25
C GLU A 242 -25.05 4.04 19.76
N ALA A 243 -25.60 3.00 20.40
CA ALA A 243 -25.44 2.77 21.82
C ALA A 243 -23.98 2.53 22.25
N PHE A 244 -23.18 1.87 21.42
CA PHE A 244 -21.74 1.73 21.66
C PHE A 244 -20.99 3.05 21.46
N SER A 245 -21.34 3.82 20.44
CA SER A 245 -20.72 5.11 20.13
C SER A 245 -20.95 6.14 21.24
N ALA A 246 -22.03 6.03 21.98
CA ALA A 246 -22.33 6.93 23.11
C ALA A 246 -21.45 6.67 24.35
N LYS A 247 -20.78 5.52 24.43
CA LYS A 247 -19.89 5.16 25.53
C LYS A 247 -18.50 5.72 25.27
N ARG A 248 -18.07 6.67 26.08
CA ARG A 248 -16.67 7.16 26.00
C ARG A 248 -15.71 6.14 26.59
N PRO A 249 -14.47 6.01 26.05
CA PRO A 249 -13.40 5.30 26.75
C PRO A 249 -13.13 5.97 28.10
N GLU A 250 -12.95 5.19 29.12
CA GLU A 250 -12.47 5.64 30.43
C GLU A 250 -10.97 5.94 30.37
#